data_6a83ce7baeb0e7df7145b02d9c866fa1
#
_entry.id   6a83ce7baeb0e7df7145b02d9c866fa1
#
_cell.length_a   1.000
_cell.length_b   1.000
_cell.length_c   1.000
_cell.angle_alpha   90.00
_cell.angle_beta   90.00
_cell.angle_gamma   90.00
#
_symmetry.space_group_name_H-M   'P 1'
#
loop_
_entity.id
_entity.type
_entity.pdbx_description
1 polymer ?
#
loop_
_entity_poly.entity_id
_entity_poly.type
_entity_poly.pdbx_seq_one_letter_code
_entity_poly.pdbx_strand_id
1 'polypeptide(L)'
;EEINGRDLLEEIYNGKVPNLDDINKLKEHCSYQAKVVKDKPASNVVDMGKFYLSKSQDKPTIGKSQYISRIAHIAEFLHFIGQERVKYKPAAAELFEALDKMKTRLKSGKPKGKSKKVSLDKSGIPDDVFDDFVEVAKPDSHYNPFKNPVIKFRNYLIVQVLYETGFRCAELLALRISDIGTDIDNPTLSVVRRHDSKDDPRVKEPTAKTLGRAVSITKELRDLLNTYIKIHRADTKVAKTHPFIFVSHKDKEGHYQSGQPLIQQTINDIFKSIKGVNPERFWAITPHSYRHYFNDQLSDQVDEERRAVRQEVKRLEQAGLHQAAKQYADENKITKQRELEIRAELNGHSSLKSGEIYLKRTARKQAQRIRQRMQSRMKHKTDGDYHGS
;
A
#
# COMPACT_ATOMS: atom_id res chain seq x y z
N GLU A 1 -5.86 -2.19 30.28
CA GLU A 1 -6.49 -0.88 30.04
C GLU A 1 -7.85 -0.82 30.76
N GLU A 2 -8.13 0.30 31.40
CA GLU A 2 -9.29 0.45 32.28
C GLU A 2 -10.60 0.55 31.49
N ILE A 3 -11.57 -0.30 31.82
CA ILE A 3 -12.98 -0.13 31.44
C ILE A 3 -13.78 0.04 32.73
N ASN A 4 -14.44 1.18 32.88
CA ASN A 4 -15.17 1.55 34.10
C ASN A 4 -14.32 1.54 35.39
N GLY A 5 -13.06 1.97 35.33
CA GLY A 5 -12.14 1.93 36.47
C GLY A 5 -11.61 0.53 36.82
N ARG A 6 -11.84 -0.48 35.96
CA ARG A 6 -11.32 -1.84 36.11
C ARG A 6 -10.24 -2.12 35.07
N ASP A 7 -9.15 -2.74 35.48
CA ASP A 7 -8.12 -3.24 34.56
C ASP A 7 -8.50 -4.64 34.06
N LEU A 8 -8.97 -4.71 32.81
CA LEU A 8 -9.34 -6.00 32.20
C LEU A 8 -8.17 -6.97 32.07
N LEU A 9 -6.93 -6.49 31.92
CA LEU A 9 -5.77 -7.37 31.82
C LEU A 9 -5.46 -7.98 33.18
N GLU A 10 -5.57 -7.21 34.26
CA GLU A 10 -5.43 -7.70 35.62
C GLU A 10 -6.52 -8.70 35.98
N GLU A 11 -7.78 -8.44 35.59
CA GLU A 11 -8.87 -9.39 35.79
C GLU A 11 -8.65 -10.71 35.05
N ILE A 12 -8.21 -10.66 33.78
CA ILE A 12 -7.86 -11.86 33.01
C ILE A 12 -6.69 -12.59 33.66
N TYR A 13 -5.71 -11.85 34.16
CA TYR A 13 -4.62 -12.43 34.92
C TYR A 13 -5.10 -13.22 36.13
N ASN A 14 -6.12 -12.69 36.83
CA ASN A 14 -6.77 -13.35 37.97
C ASN A 14 -7.79 -14.44 37.59
N GLY A 15 -7.93 -14.75 36.30
CA GLY A 15 -8.83 -15.79 35.78
C GLY A 15 -10.27 -15.35 35.54
N LYS A 16 -10.54 -14.04 35.54
CA LYS A 16 -11.85 -13.52 35.17
C LYS A 16 -11.90 -13.21 33.68
N VAL A 17 -12.81 -13.82 32.95
CA VAL A 17 -13.00 -13.56 31.54
C VAL A 17 -14.00 -12.40 31.37
N PRO A 18 -13.74 -11.41 30.48
CA PRO A 18 -14.62 -10.30 30.21
C PRO A 18 -16.04 -10.74 29.89
N ASN A 19 -17.01 -10.13 30.54
CA ASN A 19 -18.42 -10.40 30.35
C ASN A 19 -18.99 -9.70 29.09
N LEU A 20 -20.30 -9.86 28.83
CA LEU A 20 -20.91 -9.30 27.63
C LEU A 20 -20.92 -7.75 27.62
N ASP A 21 -21.05 -7.12 28.76
CA ASP A 21 -21.04 -5.64 28.89
C ASP A 21 -19.62 -5.11 28.59
N ASP A 22 -18.59 -5.76 29.14
CA ASP A 22 -17.19 -5.44 28.83
C ASP A 22 -16.88 -5.57 27.34
N ILE A 23 -17.39 -6.65 26.72
CA ILE A 23 -17.24 -6.88 25.26
C ILE A 23 -17.91 -5.77 24.44
N ASN A 24 -19.10 -5.33 24.83
CA ASN A 24 -19.82 -4.25 24.13
C ASN A 24 -19.09 -2.91 24.28
N LYS A 25 -18.58 -2.60 25.46
CA LYS A 25 -17.78 -1.38 25.71
C LYS A 25 -16.47 -1.39 24.95
N LEU A 26 -15.78 -2.54 24.86
CA LEU A 26 -14.59 -2.69 24.01
C LEU A 26 -14.91 -2.44 22.53
N LYS A 27 -16.04 -2.97 22.05
CA LYS A 27 -16.48 -2.73 20.67
C LYS A 27 -16.77 -1.26 20.41
N GLU A 28 -17.45 -0.60 21.33
CA GLU A 28 -17.74 0.84 21.25
C GLU A 28 -16.44 1.65 21.23
N HIS A 29 -15.55 1.40 22.18
CA HIS A 29 -14.24 2.06 22.25
C HIS A 29 -13.44 1.90 20.96
N CYS A 30 -13.44 0.70 20.37
CA CYS A 30 -12.78 0.43 19.11
C CYS A 30 -13.38 1.19 17.92
N SER A 31 -14.58 1.73 18.03
CA SER A 31 -15.24 2.48 16.96
C SER A 31 -14.74 3.92 16.83
N TYR A 32 -14.15 4.49 17.87
CA TYR A 32 -13.75 5.90 17.90
C TYR A 32 -12.38 6.17 17.30
N GLN A 33 -12.16 7.41 16.82
CA GLN A 33 -10.83 7.88 16.39
C GLN A 33 -9.88 8.00 17.60
N ALA A 34 -8.59 7.73 17.37
CA ALA A 34 -7.57 7.74 18.43
C ALA A 34 -7.46 9.11 19.15
N LYS A 35 -7.75 10.21 18.48
CA LYS A 35 -7.77 11.56 19.08
C LYS A 35 -8.84 11.69 20.16
N VAL A 36 -10.04 11.16 19.92
CA VAL A 36 -11.16 11.19 20.87
C VAL A 36 -10.88 10.39 22.13
N VAL A 37 -10.07 9.34 22.02
CA VAL A 37 -9.68 8.47 23.15
C VAL A 37 -8.59 9.11 24.01
N LYS A 38 -7.72 9.95 23.42
CA LYS A 38 -6.61 10.63 24.13
C LYS A 38 -7.05 11.86 24.89
N ASP A 39 -8.15 12.50 24.50
CA ASP A 39 -8.65 13.73 25.10
C ASP A 39 -9.50 13.50 26.38
N LYS A 40 -9.23 12.43 27.13
CA LYS A 40 -9.77 12.28 28.47
C LYS A 40 -9.13 13.31 29.40
N PRO A 41 -9.90 14.17 30.07
CA PRO A 41 -9.33 15.11 31.03
C PRO A 41 -8.64 14.35 32.16
N ALA A 42 -7.45 14.79 32.54
CA ALA A 42 -6.64 14.20 33.60
C ALA A 42 -7.19 14.46 35.01
N SER A 43 -8.39 15.02 35.16
CA SER A 43 -9.01 15.32 36.46
C SER A 43 -10.39 14.66 36.56
N ASN A 44 -10.68 14.10 37.75
CA ASN A 44 -11.97 13.51 38.12
C ASN A 44 -13.10 14.56 38.28
N VAL A 45 -12.91 15.80 37.93
CA VAL A 45 -13.92 16.84 37.98
C VAL A 45 -14.68 16.85 36.66
N VAL A 46 -15.85 16.21 36.63
CA VAL A 46 -16.75 16.21 35.49
C VAL A 46 -17.57 17.52 35.54
N ASP A 47 -17.23 18.44 34.63
CA ASP A 47 -18.08 19.58 34.32
C ASP A 47 -19.42 19.04 33.71
N MET A 48 -20.48 19.05 34.50
CA MET A 48 -21.78 18.51 34.10
C MET A 48 -22.34 19.19 32.85
N GLY A 49 -22.04 20.47 32.61
CA GLY A 49 -22.42 21.18 31.39
C GLY A 49 -21.72 20.62 30.15
N LYS A 50 -20.41 20.34 30.24
CA LYS A 50 -19.65 19.71 29.16
C LYS A 50 -20.05 18.23 28.95
N PHE A 51 -20.46 17.53 30.01
CA PHE A 51 -20.93 16.15 29.90
C PHE A 51 -22.26 16.05 29.12
N TYR A 52 -23.20 16.96 29.31
CA TYR A 52 -24.47 16.99 28.54
C TYR A 52 -24.24 17.45 27.09
N LEU A 53 -23.35 18.42 26.85
CA LEU A 53 -22.97 18.85 25.48
C LEU A 53 -22.20 17.78 24.72
N SER A 54 -21.39 16.94 25.40
CA SER A 54 -20.65 15.85 24.76
C SER A 54 -21.51 14.64 24.37
N LYS A 55 -22.71 14.50 24.95
CA LYS A 55 -23.69 13.45 24.57
C LYS A 55 -24.42 13.74 23.26
N SER A 56 -24.44 14.98 22.80
CA SER A 56 -25.14 15.39 21.57
C SER A 56 -24.23 15.56 20.34
N GLN A 57 -22.91 15.47 20.50
CA GLN A 57 -22.01 15.50 19.36
C GLN A 57 -21.63 14.08 18.94
N ASP A 58 -21.93 13.70 17.70
CA ASP A 58 -21.44 12.47 17.07
C ASP A 58 -19.91 12.41 17.18
N LYS A 59 -19.42 11.59 18.11
CA LYS A 59 -17.97 11.36 18.23
C LYS A 59 -17.44 10.82 16.92
N PRO A 60 -16.36 11.41 16.35
CA PRO A 60 -15.84 10.96 15.07
C PRO A 60 -15.41 9.48 15.14
N THR A 61 -16.06 8.66 14.34
CA THR A 61 -15.81 7.22 14.26
C THR A 61 -14.79 6.89 13.18
N ILE A 62 -14.21 5.71 13.28
CA ILE A 62 -13.30 5.18 12.25
C ILE A 62 -14.05 4.45 11.15
N GLY A 63 -13.39 4.31 10.00
CA GLY A 63 -13.92 3.52 8.89
C GLY A 63 -14.11 2.04 9.28
N LYS A 64 -15.14 1.41 8.70
CA LYS A 64 -15.55 0.03 8.98
C LYS A 64 -14.41 -1.00 8.89
N SER A 65 -13.55 -0.91 7.89
CA SER A 65 -12.42 -1.83 7.72
C SER A 65 -11.43 -1.72 8.88
N GLN A 66 -11.16 -0.50 9.34
CA GLN A 66 -10.28 -0.23 10.48
C GLN A 66 -10.89 -0.72 11.79
N TYR A 67 -12.19 -0.53 11.97
CA TYR A 67 -12.94 -1.08 13.13
C TYR A 67 -12.82 -2.61 13.18
N ILE A 68 -13.10 -3.31 12.07
CA ILE A 68 -13.02 -4.77 12.00
C ILE A 68 -11.60 -5.24 12.32
N SER A 69 -10.58 -4.55 11.81
CA SER A 69 -9.18 -4.87 12.07
C SER A 69 -8.84 -4.69 13.57
N ARG A 70 -9.25 -3.58 14.18
CA ARG A 70 -9.01 -3.35 15.61
C ARG A 70 -9.66 -4.44 16.48
N ILE A 71 -10.93 -4.74 16.24
CA ILE A 71 -11.64 -5.80 16.98
C ILE A 71 -10.93 -7.15 16.83
N ALA A 72 -10.49 -7.48 15.62
CA ALA A 72 -9.78 -8.73 15.38
C ALA A 72 -8.47 -8.82 16.18
N HIS A 73 -7.66 -7.75 16.17
CA HIS A 73 -6.40 -7.73 16.92
C HIS A 73 -6.61 -7.77 18.43
N ILE A 74 -7.61 -7.03 18.95
CA ILE A 74 -7.91 -7.05 20.38
C ILE A 74 -8.43 -8.43 20.80
N ALA A 75 -9.30 -9.05 20.02
CA ALA A 75 -9.80 -10.39 20.31
C ALA A 75 -8.67 -11.45 20.36
N GLU A 76 -7.74 -11.38 19.39
CA GLU A 76 -6.57 -12.28 19.38
C GLU A 76 -5.64 -12.01 20.57
N PHE A 77 -5.37 -10.74 20.86
CA PHE A 77 -4.49 -10.35 21.96
C PHE A 77 -5.04 -10.78 23.32
N LEU A 78 -6.31 -10.46 23.63
CA LEU A 78 -6.93 -10.84 24.91
C LEU A 78 -7.03 -12.36 25.04
N HIS A 79 -7.32 -13.06 23.95
CA HIS A 79 -7.35 -14.52 23.94
C HIS A 79 -5.97 -15.11 24.21
N PHE A 80 -4.92 -14.63 23.54
CA PHE A 80 -3.54 -15.08 23.73
C PHE A 80 -3.08 -14.86 25.18
N ILE A 81 -3.22 -13.64 25.69
CA ILE A 81 -2.82 -13.32 27.08
C ILE A 81 -3.63 -14.16 28.07
N GLY A 82 -4.95 -14.32 27.84
CA GLY A 82 -5.79 -15.14 28.68
C GLY A 82 -5.34 -16.59 28.72
N GLN A 83 -5.07 -17.21 27.57
CA GLN A 83 -4.57 -18.59 27.50
C GLN A 83 -3.25 -18.76 28.26
N GLU A 84 -2.28 -17.85 28.06
CA GLU A 84 -0.99 -17.91 28.76
C GLU A 84 -1.14 -17.77 30.28
N ARG A 85 -2.13 -17.04 30.77
CA ARG A 85 -2.34 -16.78 32.21
C ARG A 85 -3.17 -17.85 32.90
N VAL A 86 -4.07 -18.51 32.21
CA VAL A 86 -4.97 -19.50 32.81
C VAL A 86 -4.48 -20.94 32.69
N LYS A 87 -3.47 -21.23 31.87
CA LYS A 87 -3.00 -22.59 31.57
C LYS A 87 -2.55 -23.42 32.80
N TYR A 88 -2.18 -22.74 33.87
CA TYR A 88 -1.76 -23.39 35.11
C TYR A 88 -2.78 -23.29 36.27
N LYS A 89 -4.01 -22.82 35.97
CA LYS A 89 -5.05 -22.69 36.99
C LYS A 89 -5.89 -23.96 37.09
N PRO A 90 -6.47 -24.26 38.29
CA PRO A 90 -7.27 -25.47 38.49
C PRO A 90 -8.43 -25.65 37.51
N ALA A 91 -9.09 -24.55 37.10
CA ALA A 91 -10.21 -24.56 36.16
C ALA A 91 -9.77 -24.20 34.72
N ALA A 92 -8.55 -24.53 34.28
CA ALA A 92 -7.98 -24.12 33.02
C ALA A 92 -8.88 -24.46 31.82
N ALA A 93 -9.48 -25.65 31.76
CA ALA A 93 -10.33 -26.08 30.66
C ALA A 93 -11.58 -25.20 30.49
N GLU A 94 -12.26 -24.90 31.58
CA GLU A 94 -13.46 -24.05 31.58
C GLU A 94 -13.10 -22.59 31.20
N LEU A 95 -11.96 -22.10 31.67
CA LEU A 95 -11.46 -20.79 31.36
C LEU A 95 -11.04 -20.67 29.90
N PHE A 96 -10.44 -21.71 29.30
CA PHE A 96 -10.16 -21.74 27.87
C PHE A 96 -11.44 -21.67 27.03
N GLU A 97 -12.46 -22.44 27.38
CA GLU A 97 -13.76 -22.38 26.71
C GLU A 97 -14.41 -20.98 26.81
N ALA A 98 -14.32 -20.35 27.99
CA ALA A 98 -14.81 -19.00 28.19
C ALA A 98 -14.04 -17.96 27.35
N LEU A 99 -12.70 -18.10 27.22
CA LEU A 99 -11.86 -17.24 26.38
C LEU A 99 -12.20 -17.42 24.89
N ASP A 100 -12.46 -18.64 24.42
CA ASP A 100 -12.89 -18.90 23.05
C ASP A 100 -14.27 -18.29 22.77
N LYS A 101 -15.20 -18.39 23.70
CA LYS A 101 -16.50 -17.72 23.62
C LYS A 101 -16.36 -16.19 23.58
N MET A 102 -15.49 -15.61 24.41
CA MET A 102 -15.16 -14.18 24.41
C MET A 102 -14.61 -13.75 23.05
N LYS A 103 -13.61 -14.45 22.52
CA LYS A 103 -13.01 -14.18 21.21
C LYS A 103 -14.06 -14.22 20.09
N THR A 104 -14.91 -15.24 20.09
CA THR A 104 -16.01 -15.39 19.14
C THR A 104 -17.01 -14.25 19.25
N ARG A 105 -17.41 -13.86 20.44
CA ARG A 105 -18.32 -12.74 20.69
C ARG A 105 -17.73 -11.39 20.30
N LEU A 106 -16.43 -11.15 20.57
CA LEU A 106 -15.74 -9.95 20.08
C LEU A 106 -15.76 -9.88 18.56
N LYS A 107 -15.50 -11.00 17.86
CA LYS A 107 -15.51 -11.07 16.39
C LYS A 107 -16.92 -11.14 15.79
N SER A 108 -17.95 -11.47 16.57
CA SER A 108 -19.34 -11.45 16.13
C SER A 108 -19.88 -10.02 16.05
N GLY A 109 -20.94 -9.79 15.28
CA GLY A 109 -21.56 -8.46 15.13
C GLY A 109 -20.71 -7.50 14.28
N LYS A 110 -19.75 -8.02 13.51
CA LYS A 110 -19.11 -7.22 12.46
C LYS A 110 -20.21 -6.59 11.61
N PRO A 111 -20.23 -5.26 11.45
CA PRO A 111 -21.26 -4.61 10.67
C PRO A 111 -21.32 -5.28 9.31
N LYS A 112 -22.42 -5.98 9.00
CA LYS A 112 -22.64 -6.59 7.68
C LYS A 112 -22.40 -5.51 6.63
N GLY A 113 -21.44 -5.74 5.72
CA GLY A 113 -21.16 -4.76 4.67
C GLY A 113 -22.43 -4.60 3.87
N LYS A 114 -23.02 -3.39 3.82
CA LYS A 114 -23.77 -3.06 2.62
C LYS A 114 -22.82 -3.40 1.49
N SER A 115 -23.24 -4.25 0.54
CA SER A 115 -22.47 -4.51 -0.67
C SER A 115 -21.98 -3.16 -1.15
N LYS A 116 -20.67 -2.97 -1.26
CA LYS A 116 -20.17 -1.71 -1.79
C LYS A 116 -20.87 -1.56 -3.13
N LYS A 117 -21.77 -0.58 -3.26
CA LYS A 117 -22.20 -0.17 -4.59
C LYS A 117 -20.91 -0.05 -5.35
N VAL A 118 -20.73 -0.91 -6.35
CA VAL A 118 -19.57 -0.83 -7.23
C VAL A 118 -19.78 0.49 -7.95
N SER A 119 -19.22 1.57 -7.41
CA SER A 119 -19.21 2.81 -8.15
C SER A 119 -18.45 2.51 -9.43
N LEU A 120 -19.04 2.81 -10.55
CA LEU A 120 -18.43 2.74 -11.89
C LEU A 120 -17.12 3.55 -11.95
N ASP A 121 -16.93 4.49 -11.01
CA ASP A 121 -15.76 5.33 -10.78
C ASP A 121 -14.48 4.60 -10.31
N LYS A 122 -14.49 3.28 -10.12
CA LYS A 122 -13.29 2.51 -9.75
C LYS A 122 -12.58 1.87 -10.94
N SER A 123 -12.66 2.50 -12.09
CA SER A 123 -11.90 2.15 -13.31
C SER A 123 -10.43 2.43 -13.19
N GLY A 124 -9.80 2.57 -12.18
CA GLY A 124 -8.38 2.89 -12.08
C GLY A 124 -8.08 4.36 -12.45
N ILE A 125 -6.91 4.79 -12.07
CA ILE A 125 -6.38 6.09 -12.51
C ILE A 125 -5.92 5.91 -13.96
N PRO A 126 -6.27 6.80 -14.89
CA PRO A 126 -5.75 6.77 -16.26
C PRO A 126 -4.21 6.86 -16.27
N ASP A 127 -3.57 6.22 -17.24
CA ASP A 127 -2.11 6.12 -17.29
C ASP A 127 -1.46 7.50 -17.48
N ASP A 128 -2.05 8.36 -18.31
CA ASP A 128 -1.63 9.75 -18.55
C ASP A 128 -1.62 10.64 -17.28
N VAL A 129 -2.43 10.29 -16.27
CA VAL A 129 -2.41 11.02 -14.99
C VAL A 129 -1.14 10.72 -14.20
N PHE A 130 -0.57 9.50 -14.31
CA PHE A 130 0.71 9.18 -13.72
C PHE A 130 1.86 9.89 -14.43
N ASP A 131 1.80 9.96 -15.78
CA ASP A 131 2.80 10.64 -16.59
C ASP A 131 2.81 12.14 -16.28
N ASP A 132 1.64 12.79 -16.19
CA ASP A 132 1.53 14.19 -15.80
C ASP A 132 2.04 14.45 -14.38
N PHE A 133 1.81 13.52 -13.44
CA PHE A 133 2.31 13.66 -12.08
C PHE A 133 3.84 13.60 -12.04
N VAL A 134 4.45 12.71 -12.85
CA VAL A 134 5.90 12.65 -13.03
C VAL A 134 6.42 13.93 -13.65
N GLU A 135 5.75 14.46 -14.67
CA GLU A 135 6.12 15.70 -15.36
C GLU A 135 6.13 16.92 -14.41
N VAL A 136 5.10 17.03 -13.57
CA VAL A 136 5.05 18.07 -12.52
C VAL A 136 6.18 17.92 -11.51
N ALA A 137 6.61 16.69 -11.22
CA ALA A 137 7.69 16.42 -10.27
C ALA A 137 9.09 16.72 -10.81
N LYS A 138 9.30 16.81 -12.13
CA LYS A 138 10.62 17.08 -12.73
C LYS A 138 11.28 18.34 -12.14
N PRO A 139 12.60 18.34 -11.92
CA PRO A 139 13.32 19.47 -11.31
C PRO A 139 13.18 20.78 -12.07
N ASP A 140 13.13 20.70 -13.40
CA ASP A 140 13.00 21.82 -14.33
C ASP A 140 11.54 22.21 -14.65
N SER A 141 10.58 21.43 -14.19
CA SER A 141 9.17 21.72 -14.39
C SER A 141 8.77 23.06 -13.76
N HIS A 142 8.13 23.91 -14.55
CA HIS A 142 7.57 25.18 -14.08
C HIS A 142 6.51 24.97 -12.98
N TYR A 143 5.82 23.85 -13.00
CA TYR A 143 4.77 23.48 -12.04
C TYR A 143 5.29 22.81 -10.78
N ASN A 144 6.63 22.57 -10.66
CA ASN A 144 7.18 21.90 -9.49
C ASN A 144 6.97 22.72 -8.21
N PRO A 145 6.22 22.21 -7.20
CA PRO A 145 5.85 22.99 -6.02
C PRO A 145 6.99 23.25 -5.03
N PHE A 146 8.15 22.63 -5.24
CA PHE A 146 9.30 22.77 -4.35
C PHE A 146 10.24 23.88 -4.84
N LYS A 147 10.88 24.61 -3.91
CA LYS A 147 11.78 25.71 -4.27
C LYS A 147 13.24 25.29 -4.34
N ASN A 148 13.68 24.43 -3.39
CA ASN A 148 15.09 24.04 -3.28
C ASN A 148 15.45 23.01 -4.38
N PRO A 149 16.50 23.25 -5.18
CA PRO A 149 16.88 22.36 -6.30
C PRO A 149 17.17 20.92 -5.88
N VAL A 150 17.86 20.73 -4.75
CA VAL A 150 18.20 19.39 -4.22
C VAL A 150 16.94 18.63 -3.80
N ILE A 151 15.98 19.35 -3.20
CA ILE A 151 14.70 18.77 -2.80
C ILE A 151 13.85 18.44 -4.04
N LYS A 152 13.85 19.30 -5.06
CA LYS A 152 13.21 19.01 -6.36
C LYS A 152 13.75 17.71 -6.94
N PHE A 153 15.07 17.59 -7.04
CA PHE A 153 15.75 16.44 -7.61
C PHE A 153 15.45 15.15 -6.81
N ARG A 154 15.60 15.18 -5.49
CA ARG A 154 15.27 14.04 -4.62
C ARG A 154 13.81 13.61 -4.76
N ASN A 155 12.88 14.56 -4.76
CA ASN A 155 11.46 14.26 -4.80
C ASN A 155 11.06 13.68 -6.17
N TYR A 156 11.61 14.20 -7.26
CA TYR A 156 11.49 13.63 -8.58
C TYR A 156 11.99 12.18 -8.63
N LEU A 157 13.19 11.95 -8.11
CA LEU A 157 13.80 10.61 -8.06
C LEU A 157 12.95 9.62 -7.26
N ILE A 158 12.34 10.04 -6.15
CA ILE A 158 11.39 9.22 -5.38
C ILE A 158 10.18 8.83 -6.24
N VAL A 159 9.62 9.77 -6.98
CA VAL A 159 8.47 9.52 -7.87
C VAL A 159 8.89 8.57 -8.99
N GLN A 160 10.06 8.75 -9.60
CA GLN A 160 10.59 7.88 -10.65
C GLN A 160 10.82 6.44 -10.18
N VAL A 161 11.42 6.24 -9.01
CA VAL A 161 11.58 4.89 -8.44
C VAL A 161 10.23 4.21 -8.27
N LEU A 162 9.22 4.92 -7.74
CA LEU A 162 7.88 4.35 -7.57
C LEU A 162 7.21 4.07 -8.92
N TYR A 163 7.40 4.93 -9.91
CA TYR A 163 6.84 4.79 -11.25
C TYR A 163 7.38 3.57 -11.98
N GLU A 164 8.71 3.38 -12.00
CA GLU A 164 9.35 2.27 -12.73
C GLU A 164 9.21 0.92 -12.01
N THR A 165 9.27 0.91 -10.66
CA THR A 165 9.39 -0.34 -9.92
C THR A 165 8.10 -0.81 -9.24
N GLY A 166 7.14 0.08 -9.07
CA GLY A 166 5.95 -0.20 -8.26
C GLY A 166 6.25 -0.54 -6.80
N PHE A 167 7.37 -0.10 -6.25
CA PHE A 167 7.75 -0.38 -4.86
C PHE A 167 6.71 0.14 -3.87
N ARG A 168 6.59 -0.55 -2.74
CA ARG A 168 5.87 -0.01 -1.58
C ARG A 168 6.68 1.11 -0.96
N CYS A 169 6.00 2.07 -0.32
CA CYS A 169 6.70 3.17 0.34
C CYS A 169 7.72 2.70 1.39
N ALA A 170 7.43 1.62 2.12
CA ALA A 170 8.38 1.05 3.08
C ALA A 170 9.60 0.42 2.36
N GLU A 171 9.42 -0.21 1.19
CA GLU A 171 10.51 -0.73 0.37
C GLU A 171 11.41 0.41 -0.12
N LEU A 172 10.82 1.48 -0.66
CA LEU A 172 11.52 2.69 -1.08
C LEU A 172 12.36 3.30 0.07
N LEU A 173 11.77 3.44 1.26
CA LEU A 173 12.42 4.04 2.43
C LEU A 173 13.52 3.14 3.01
N ALA A 174 13.47 1.84 2.77
CA ALA A 174 14.46 0.87 3.23
C ALA A 174 15.64 0.71 2.27
N LEU A 175 15.59 1.31 1.06
CA LEU A 175 16.65 1.21 0.06
C LEU A 175 17.98 1.73 0.59
N ARG A 176 19.02 0.93 0.39
CA ARG A 176 20.42 1.25 0.69
C ARG A 176 21.22 1.43 -0.58
N ILE A 177 22.36 2.10 -0.47
CA ILE A 177 23.28 2.29 -1.61
C ILE A 177 23.71 0.94 -2.21
N SER A 178 23.95 -0.08 -1.35
CA SER A 178 24.30 -1.44 -1.76
C SER A 178 23.21 -2.21 -2.48
N ASP A 179 21.96 -1.68 -2.48
CA ASP A 179 20.84 -2.34 -3.17
C ASP A 179 20.75 -1.98 -4.65
N ILE A 180 21.60 -1.06 -5.12
CA ILE A 180 21.76 -0.74 -6.55
C ILE A 180 22.71 -1.77 -7.16
N GLY A 181 22.25 -2.48 -8.18
CA GLY A 181 23.05 -3.47 -8.90
C GLY A 181 24.27 -2.83 -9.59
N THR A 182 25.35 -3.58 -9.64
CA THR A 182 26.63 -3.14 -10.23
C THR A 182 26.68 -3.26 -11.75
N ASP A 183 25.83 -4.10 -12.34
CA ASP A 183 25.72 -4.25 -13.79
C ASP A 183 25.21 -2.95 -14.43
N ILE A 184 26.01 -2.42 -15.36
CA ILE A 184 25.70 -1.17 -16.06
C ILE A 184 24.70 -1.41 -17.20
N ASP A 185 24.79 -2.56 -17.83
CA ASP A 185 23.97 -2.89 -19.00
C ASP A 185 22.57 -3.40 -18.60
N ASN A 186 22.50 -4.08 -17.46
CA ASN A 186 21.25 -4.59 -16.89
C ASN A 186 21.05 -4.09 -15.46
N PRO A 187 20.84 -2.78 -15.28
CA PRO A 187 20.76 -2.20 -13.94
C PRO A 187 19.55 -2.71 -13.18
N THR A 188 19.77 -2.98 -11.90
CA THR A 188 18.72 -3.48 -11.01
C THR A 188 18.67 -2.70 -9.72
N LEU A 189 17.52 -2.75 -9.05
CA LEU A 189 17.30 -2.22 -7.71
C LEU A 189 16.71 -3.32 -6.84
N SER A 190 17.40 -3.66 -5.75
CA SER A 190 17.03 -4.79 -4.91
C SER A 190 16.22 -4.38 -3.71
N VAL A 191 15.11 -5.07 -3.47
CA VAL A 191 14.39 -5.04 -2.20
C VAL A 191 14.96 -6.15 -1.32
N VAL A 192 15.58 -5.78 -0.21
CA VAL A 192 16.12 -6.72 0.76
C VAL A 192 15.33 -6.60 2.05
N ARG A 193 14.84 -7.74 2.54
CA ARG A 193 14.13 -7.79 3.82
C ARG A 193 15.14 -7.71 4.96
N ARG A 194 15.11 -6.61 5.71
CA ARG A 194 15.95 -6.37 6.89
C ARG A 194 15.02 -6.10 8.07
N HIS A 195 15.41 -6.61 9.24
CA HIS A 195 14.71 -6.40 10.51
C HIS A 195 15.72 -5.99 11.55
N ASP A 196 15.31 -5.13 12.47
CA ASP A 196 16.09 -4.72 13.63
C ASP A 196 17.50 -4.25 13.24
N SER A 197 17.57 -3.41 12.19
CA SER A 197 18.84 -2.92 11.66
C SER A 197 19.45 -1.91 12.59
N LYS A 198 20.62 -2.24 13.16
CA LYS A 198 21.40 -1.34 14.02
C LYS A 198 21.81 -0.03 13.32
N ASP A 199 21.84 -0.03 11.99
CA ASP A 199 22.17 1.15 11.18
C ASP A 199 20.98 2.07 10.93
N ASP A 200 19.77 1.72 11.39
CA ASP A 200 18.59 2.55 11.17
C ASP A 200 18.36 3.48 12.38
N PRO A 201 18.61 4.79 12.22
CA PRO A 201 18.41 5.75 13.31
C PRO A 201 16.93 6.11 13.55
N ARG A 202 15.99 5.59 12.73
CA ARG A 202 14.57 5.91 12.86
C ARG A 202 13.91 5.13 13.98
N VAL A 203 13.11 5.80 14.80
CA VAL A 203 12.30 5.17 15.86
C VAL A 203 11.36 4.09 15.29
N LYS A 204 10.87 4.30 14.06
CA LYS A 204 10.04 3.33 13.36
C LYS A 204 10.72 2.93 12.06
N GLU A 205 11.39 1.80 12.08
CA GLU A 205 12.03 1.20 10.92
C GLU A 205 10.99 0.87 9.84
N PRO A 206 11.23 1.25 8.57
CA PRO A 206 10.38 0.85 7.45
C PRO A 206 10.63 -0.62 7.12
N THR A 207 9.70 -1.48 7.52
CA THR A 207 9.82 -2.92 7.31
C THR A 207 9.24 -3.34 5.97
N ALA A 208 10.05 -3.97 5.12
CA ALA A 208 9.59 -4.62 3.91
C ALA A 208 8.81 -5.90 4.29
N LYS A 209 7.49 -5.89 4.02
CA LYS A 209 6.61 -7.05 4.27
C LYS A 209 6.67 -8.10 3.16
N THR A 210 7.46 -7.86 2.11
CA THR A 210 7.61 -8.70 0.93
C THR A 210 8.87 -9.54 1.00
N LEU A 211 8.92 -10.58 0.16
CA LEU A 211 10.15 -11.31 -0.10
C LEU A 211 11.18 -10.40 -0.80
N GLY A 212 12.45 -10.68 -0.57
CA GLY A 212 13.54 -10.02 -1.27
C GLY A 212 13.46 -10.31 -2.77
N ARG A 213 13.78 -9.31 -3.58
CA ARG A 213 13.82 -9.42 -5.04
C ARG A 213 14.67 -8.34 -5.66
N ALA A 214 15.21 -8.60 -6.85
CA ALA A 214 15.78 -7.58 -7.72
C ALA A 214 14.76 -7.20 -8.80
N VAL A 215 14.67 -5.91 -9.11
CA VAL A 215 13.80 -5.37 -10.16
C VAL A 215 14.67 -4.61 -11.13
N SER A 216 14.53 -4.88 -12.41
CA SER A 216 15.23 -4.13 -13.46
C SER A 216 14.74 -2.68 -13.48
N ILE A 217 15.66 -1.76 -13.68
CA ILE A 217 15.39 -0.33 -13.83
C ILE A 217 16.06 0.19 -15.10
N THR A 218 15.65 1.37 -15.54
CA THR A 218 16.31 2.02 -16.69
C THR A 218 17.73 2.48 -16.34
N LYS A 219 18.59 2.62 -17.35
CA LYS A 219 19.93 3.20 -17.18
C LYS A 219 19.83 4.65 -16.68
N GLU A 220 18.85 5.38 -17.17
CA GLU A 220 18.53 6.74 -16.76
C GLU A 220 18.21 6.84 -15.26
N LEU A 221 17.36 5.97 -14.74
CA LEU A 221 17.04 5.94 -13.30
C LEU A 221 18.26 5.60 -12.45
N ARG A 222 19.08 4.62 -12.89
CA ARG A 222 20.33 4.29 -12.22
C ARG A 222 21.29 5.49 -12.16
N ASP A 223 21.42 6.23 -13.25
CA ASP A 223 22.32 7.38 -13.32
C ASP A 223 21.82 8.56 -12.48
N LEU A 224 20.50 8.76 -12.43
CA LEU A 224 19.88 9.70 -11.49
C LEU A 224 20.14 9.30 -10.03
N LEU A 225 20.00 8.01 -9.68
CA LEU A 225 20.32 7.51 -8.34
C LEU A 225 21.79 7.76 -7.98
N ASN A 226 22.69 7.44 -8.88
CA ASN A 226 24.14 7.68 -8.68
C ASN A 226 24.47 9.16 -8.53
N THR A 227 23.87 10.02 -9.34
CA THR A 227 24.03 11.47 -9.25
C THR A 227 23.54 11.99 -7.89
N TYR A 228 22.36 11.54 -7.45
CA TYR A 228 21.82 11.91 -6.15
C TYR A 228 22.75 11.49 -5.00
N ILE A 229 23.25 10.24 -5.05
CA ILE A 229 24.10 9.69 -4.00
C ILE A 229 25.44 10.42 -3.93
N LYS A 230 26.09 10.61 -5.07
CA LYS A 230 27.46 11.17 -5.16
C LYS A 230 27.51 12.68 -4.92
N ILE A 231 26.48 13.42 -5.34
CA ILE A 231 26.47 14.86 -5.28
C ILE A 231 25.64 15.35 -4.09
N HIS A 232 24.34 15.05 -4.09
CA HIS A 232 23.40 15.69 -3.15
C HIS A 232 23.39 15.03 -1.78
N ARG A 233 23.41 13.70 -1.73
CA ARG A 233 23.42 12.97 -0.46
C ARG A 233 24.76 13.09 0.24
N ALA A 234 25.86 12.98 -0.51
CA ALA A 234 27.24 13.05 0.03
C ALA A 234 27.56 14.41 0.68
N ASP A 235 26.86 15.48 0.29
CA ASP A 235 27.01 16.82 0.85
C ASP A 235 26.48 16.95 2.29
N THR A 236 25.72 15.97 2.78
CA THR A 236 25.18 15.95 4.13
C THR A 236 26.03 15.10 5.08
N LYS A 237 26.44 15.67 6.23
CA LYS A 237 27.30 14.96 7.19
C LYS A 237 26.64 13.71 7.78
N VAL A 238 25.38 13.84 8.20
CA VAL A 238 24.63 12.75 8.84
C VAL A 238 24.40 11.58 7.90
N ALA A 239 24.23 11.83 6.60
CA ALA A 239 24.04 10.75 5.62
C ALA A 239 25.27 9.80 5.52
N LYS A 240 26.46 10.24 5.94
CA LYS A 240 27.66 9.38 5.95
C LYS A 240 27.62 8.31 7.05
N THR A 241 26.76 8.46 8.04
CA THR A 241 26.66 7.54 9.20
C THR A 241 25.73 6.36 8.99
N HIS A 242 25.01 6.30 7.87
CA HIS A 242 24.06 5.24 7.55
C HIS A 242 23.98 4.97 6.04
N PRO A 243 23.54 3.79 5.59
CA PRO A 243 23.54 3.38 4.18
C PRO A 243 22.32 3.80 3.37
N PHE A 244 21.26 4.39 3.96
CA PHE A 244 20.00 4.66 3.26
C PHE A 244 20.16 5.70 2.16
N ILE A 245 19.49 5.46 1.01
CA ILE A 245 19.60 6.34 -0.18
C ILE A 245 18.93 7.69 0.10
N PHE A 246 17.64 7.70 0.44
CA PHE A 246 16.86 8.92 0.53
C PHE A 246 16.94 9.59 1.90
N VAL A 247 17.43 10.82 1.91
CA VAL A 247 17.70 11.59 3.14
C VAL A 247 17.01 12.96 3.16
N SER A 248 16.87 13.54 4.34
CA SER A 248 16.42 14.91 4.50
C SER A 248 17.50 15.89 4.03
N HIS A 249 17.10 16.98 3.38
CA HIS A 249 17.94 18.13 3.04
C HIS A 249 17.45 19.40 3.75
N LYS A 250 16.74 19.22 4.87
CA LYS A 250 16.28 20.31 5.72
C LYS A 250 16.63 19.98 7.16
N ASP A 251 17.06 21.01 7.87
CA ASP A 251 17.12 20.98 9.32
C ASP A 251 15.78 21.48 9.87
N LYS A 252 15.32 20.86 10.92
CA LYS A 252 14.18 21.33 11.70
C LYS A 252 14.53 21.17 13.16
N GLU A 253 14.74 22.28 13.81
CA GLU A 253 15.15 22.35 15.20
C GLU A 253 14.23 21.49 16.09
N GLY A 254 14.82 20.66 16.94
CA GLY A 254 14.10 19.74 17.82
C GLY A 254 13.43 18.52 17.14
N HIS A 255 13.53 18.36 15.83
CA HIS A 255 12.83 17.27 15.11
C HIS A 255 13.72 16.39 14.24
N TYR A 256 14.51 16.96 13.33
CA TYR A 256 15.44 16.18 12.49
C TYR A 256 16.52 17.06 11.86
N GLN A 257 17.65 16.41 11.58
CA GLN A 257 18.82 17.03 10.96
C GLN A 257 18.89 16.67 9.47
N SER A 258 19.52 17.55 8.70
CA SER A 258 19.88 17.26 7.31
C SER A 258 20.75 16.01 7.22
N GLY A 259 20.41 15.11 6.30
CA GLY A 259 21.08 13.83 6.12
C GLY A 259 20.44 12.66 6.86
N GLN A 260 19.44 12.84 7.72
CA GLN A 260 18.70 11.71 8.30
C GLN A 260 17.84 10.99 7.25
N PRO A 261 17.67 9.66 7.35
CA PRO A 261 16.82 8.88 6.44
C PRO A 261 15.39 9.40 6.47
N LEU A 262 14.73 9.44 5.31
CA LEU A 262 13.34 9.85 5.21
C LEU A 262 12.40 8.89 5.93
N ILE A 263 11.28 9.45 6.40
CA ILE A 263 10.18 8.73 7.03
C ILE A 263 8.93 8.74 6.15
N GLN A 264 7.97 7.85 6.43
CA GLN A 264 6.71 7.71 5.69
C GLN A 264 5.94 9.05 5.56
N GLN A 265 5.93 9.85 6.62
CA GLN A 265 5.24 11.14 6.61
C GLN A 265 5.80 12.07 5.55
N THR A 266 7.13 12.11 5.39
CA THR A 266 7.78 12.95 4.35
C THR A 266 7.32 12.56 2.95
N ILE A 267 7.20 11.26 2.65
CA ILE A 267 6.70 10.81 1.35
C ILE A 267 5.24 11.26 1.14
N ASN A 268 4.40 11.14 2.16
CA ASN A 268 3.02 11.60 2.10
C ASN A 268 2.94 13.12 1.84
N ASP A 269 3.81 13.91 2.47
CA ASP A 269 3.86 15.37 2.31
C ASP A 269 4.36 15.77 0.90
N ILE A 270 5.33 15.03 0.33
CA ILE A 270 5.78 15.20 -1.05
C ILE A 270 4.59 15.01 -2.01
N PHE A 271 3.88 13.91 -1.88
CA PHE A 271 2.72 13.61 -2.72
C PHE A 271 1.60 14.64 -2.52
N LYS A 272 1.35 15.05 -1.29
CA LYS A 272 0.36 16.11 -0.99
C LYS A 272 0.71 17.42 -1.68
N SER A 273 1.97 17.81 -1.67
CA SER A 273 2.44 19.07 -2.31
C SER A 273 2.26 19.01 -3.84
N ILE A 274 2.67 17.91 -4.50
CA ILE A 274 2.50 17.75 -5.94
C ILE A 274 1.02 17.70 -6.32
N LYS A 275 0.18 17.00 -5.56
CA LYS A 275 -1.28 16.97 -5.74
C LYS A 275 -1.91 18.35 -5.65
N GLY A 276 -1.37 19.23 -4.81
CA GLY A 276 -1.83 20.61 -4.65
C GLY A 276 -1.72 21.44 -5.92
N VAL A 277 -0.89 21.04 -6.89
CA VAL A 277 -0.74 21.74 -8.19
C VAL A 277 -1.97 21.56 -9.07
N ASN A 278 -2.54 20.37 -9.11
CA ASN A 278 -3.81 20.09 -9.80
C ASN A 278 -4.63 19.06 -8.98
N PRO A 279 -5.38 19.52 -7.96
CA PRO A 279 -6.08 18.65 -7.04
C PRO A 279 -7.16 17.78 -7.71
N GLU A 280 -7.84 18.30 -8.74
CA GLU A 280 -8.89 17.58 -9.45
C GLU A 280 -8.33 16.42 -10.28
N ARG A 281 -7.19 16.63 -10.95
CA ARG A 281 -6.54 15.62 -11.76
C ARG A 281 -5.80 14.57 -10.91
N PHE A 282 -5.11 15.01 -9.87
CA PHE A 282 -4.24 14.15 -9.06
C PHE A 282 -4.89 13.60 -7.78
N TRP A 283 -6.20 13.81 -7.56
CA TRP A 283 -6.88 13.46 -6.30
C TRP A 283 -6.65 12.01 -5.85
N ALA A 284 -6.58 11.07 -6.79
CA ALA A 284 -6.44 9.64 -6.52
C ALA A 284 -4.97 9.16 -6.43
N ILE A 285 -3.99 9.99 -6.85
CA ILE A 285 -2.58 9.61 -6.83
C ILE A 285 -2.07 9.49 -5.39
N THR A 286 -1.44 8.37 -5.08
CA THR A 286 -0.79 8.07 -3.81
C THR A 286 0.47 7.24 -4.08
N PRO A 287 1.43 7.12 -3.15
CA PRO A 287 2.56 6.21 -3.33
C PRO A 287 2.13 4.77 -3.66
N HIS A 288 0.99 4.32 -3.10
CA HIS A 288 0.49 2.97 -3.35
C HIS A 288 -0.19 2.82 -4.72
N SER A 289 -0.70 3.90 -5.30
CA SER A 289 -1.31 3.85 -6.64
C SER A 289 -0.30 3.52 -7.74
N TYR A 290 0.99 3.88 -7.57
CA TYR A 290 2.07 3.49 -8.49
C TYR A 290 2.26 1.97 -8.56
N ARG A 291 2.09 1.27 -7.45
CA ARG A 291 2.11 -0.19 -7.46
C ARG A 291 0.93 -0.79 -8.22
N HIS A 292 -0.23 -0.15 -8.17
CA HIS A 292 -1.36 -0.54 -9.01
C HIS A 292 -1.09 -0.26 -10.48
N TYR A 293 -0.53 0.90 -10.78
CA TYR A 293 -0.11 1.26 -12.13
C TYR A 293 0.89 0.26 -12.70
N PHE A 294 1.97 -0.04 -11.99
CA PHE A 294 2.96 -1.06 -12.38
C PHE A 294 2.31 -2.41 -12.70
N ASN A 295 1.36 -2.85 -11.87
CA ASN A 295 0.66 -4.11 -12.13
C ASN A 295 -0.33 -4.04 -13.30
N ASP A 296 -0.89 -2.87 -13.59
CA ASP A 296 -1.71 -2.66 -14.78
C ASP A 296 -0.84 -2.71 -16.05
N GLN A 297 0.35 -2.07 -16.05
CA GLN A 297 1.34 -2.15 -17.14
C GLN A 297 1.83 -3.59 -17.35
N LEU A 298 2.12 -4.33 -16.28
CA LEU A 298 2.48 -5.74 -16.38
C LEU A 298 1.38 -6.57 -17.03
N SER A 299 0.11 -6.27 -16.77
CA SER A 299 -1.01 -6.96 -17.43
C SER A 299 -1.07 -6.67 -18.93
N ASP A 300 -0.88 -5.40 -19.29
CA ASP A 300 -0.90 -4.99 -20.69
C ASP A 300 0.29 -5.67 -21.43
N GLN A 301 1.47 -5.76 -20.82
CA GLN A 301 2.63 -6.48 -21.36
C GLN A 301 2.38 -7.99 -21.53
N VAL A 302 1.82 -8.65 -20.51
CA VAL A 302 1.47 -10.09 -20.61
C VAL A 302 0.46 -10.33 -21.73
N ASP A 303 -0.51 -9.43 -21.92
CA ASP A 303 -1.49 -9.54 -23.00
C ASP A 303 -0.84 -9.32 -24.39
N GLU A 304 0.20 -8.48 -24.48
CA GLU A 304 1.00 -8.29 -25.70
C GLU A 304 1.78 -9.56 -26.05
N GLU A 305 2.48 -10.13 -25.08
CA GLU A 305 3.21 -11.39 -25.28
C GLU A 305 2.27 -12.52 -25.71
N ARG A 306 1.10 -12.65 -25.07
CA ARG A 306 0.08 -13.62 -25.50
C ARG A 306 -0.41 -13.39 -26.94
N ARG A 307 -0.46 -12.14 -27.38
CA ARG A 307 -0.81 -11.79 -28.77
C ARG A 307 0.30 -12.17 -29.72
N ALA A 308 1.55 -11.86 -29.39
CA ALA A 308 2.73 -12.19 -30.18
C ALA A 308 2.85 -13.71 -30.37
N VAL A 309 2.68 -14.50 -29.29
CA VAL A 309 2.67 -15.97 -29.37
C VAL A 309 1.59 -16.47 -30.33
N ARG A 310 0.36 -15.96 -30.23
CA ARG A 310 -0.73 -16.35 -31.14
C ARG A 310 -0.45 -16.00 -32.60
N GLN A 311 0.18 -14.87 -32.86
CA GLN A 311 0.53 -14.45 -34.22
C GLN A 311 1.61 -15.34 -34.80
N GLU A 312 2.63 -15.70 -34.02
CA GLU A 312 3.71 -16.58 -34.47
C GLU A 312 3.21 -18.01 -34.72
N VAL A 313 2.37 -18.55 -33.82
CA VAL A 313 1.70 -19.85 -34.04
C VAL A 313 0.94 -19.86 -35.37
N LYS A 314 0.12 -18.83 -35.62
CA LYS A 314 -0.62 -18.71 -36.88
C LYS A 314 0.30 -18.63 -38.09
N ARG A 315 1.43 -17.92 -38.01
CA ARG A 315 2.43 -17.83 -39.07
C ARG A 315 3.02 -19.20 -39.40
N LEU A 316 3.41 -19.96 -38.36
CA LEU A 316 3.95 -21.31 -38.51
C LEU A 316 2.92 -22.28 -39.11
N GLU A 317 1.67 -22.21 -38.67
CA GLU A 317 0.58 -23.02 -39.23
C GLU A 317 0.34 -22.71 -40.72
N GLN A 318 0.35 -21.44 -41.09
CA GLN A 318 0.21 -21.02 -42.51
C GLN A 318 1.39 -21.44 -43.38
N ALA A 319 2.57 -21.62 -42.78
CA ALA A 319 3.74 -22.16 -43.46
C ALA A 319 3.75 -23.72 -43.51
N GLY A 320 2.72 -24.39 -43.04
CA GLY A 320 2.62 -25.87 -43.00
C GLY A 320 3.45 -26.51 -41.89
N LEU A 321 4.01 -25.72 -40.97
CA LEU A 321 4.91 -26.18 -39.89
C LEU A 321 4.12 -26.50 -38.61
N HIS A 322 3.12 -27.36 -38.71
CA HIS A 322 2.16 -27.62 -37.61
C HIS A 322 2.81 -28.16 -36.32
N GLN A 323 3.84 -29.01 -36.43
CA GLN A 323 4.54 -29.52 -35.26
C GLN A 323 5.34 -28.42 -34.55
N ALA A 324 6.04 -27.56 -35.28
CA ALA A 324 6.76 -26.44 -34.75
C ALA A 324 5.80 -25.40 -34.12
N ALA A 325 4.64 -25.16 -34.74
CA ALA A 325 3.60 -24.28 -34.20
C ALA A 325 3.11 -24.77 -32.83
N LYS A 326 2.84 -26.10 -32.71
CA LYS A 326 2.39 -26.71 -31.45
C LYS A 326 3.47 -26.60 -30.38
N GLN A 327 4.71 -26.93 -30.69
CA GLN A 327 5.86 -26.84 -29.77
C GLN A 327 6.04 -25.40 -29.28
N TYR A 328 6.06 -24.43 -30.20
CA TYR A 328 6.18 -23.02 -29.87
C TYR A 328 5.05 -22.52 -28.96
N ALA A 329 3.81 -22.93 -29.23
CA ALA A 329 2.66 -22.62 -28.41
C ALA A 329 2.78 -23.16 -26.98
N ASP A 330 3.24 -24.42 -26.84
CA ASP A 330 3.37 -25.07 -25.52
C ASP A 330 4.52 -24.43 -24.70
N GLU A 331 5.63 -24.12 -25.33
CA GLU A 331 6.81 -23.49 -24.68
C GLU A 331 6.54 -22.05 -24.24
N ASN A 332 5.78 -21.28 -25.03
CA ASN A 332 5.58 -19.83 -24.78
C ASN A 332 4.22 -19.49 -24.18
N LYS A 333 3.42 -20.48 -23.77
CA LYS A 333 2.10 -20.25 -23.22
C LYS A 333 2.16 -19.61 -21.84
N ILE A 334 1.67 -18.38 -21.72
CA ILE A 334 1.48 -17.72 -20.43
C ILE A 334 0.09 -18.07 -19.89
N THR A 335 0.02 -19.10 -19.03
CA THR A 335 -1.20 -19.46 -18.32
C THR A 335 -1.53 -18.45 -17.22
N LYS A 336 -2.75 -18.52 -16.67
CA LYS A 336 -3.13 -17.71 -15.49
C LYS A 336 -2.23 -18.02 -14.29
N GLN A 337 -1.85 -19.27 -14.10
CA GLN A 337 -0.95 -19.70 -13.03
C GLN A 337 0.44 -19.06 -13.23
N ARG A 338 0.99 -19.14 -14.44
CA ARG A 338 2.28 -18.54 -14.77
C ARG A 338 2.28 -17.01 -14.58
N GLU A 339 1.19 -16.34 -14.97
CA GLU A 339 1.03 -14.91 -14.72
C GLU A 339 1.04 -14.56 -13.23
N LEU A 340 0.39 -15.39 -12.38
CA LEU A 340 0.42 -15.19 -10.93
C LEU A 340 1.82 -15.39 -10.34
N GLU A 341 2.59 -16.34 -10.87
CA GLU A 341 3.99 -16.57 -10.49
C GLU A 341 4.87 -15.37 -10.85
N ILE A 342 4.77 -14.88 -12.09
CA ILE A 342 5.47 -13.67 -12.54
C ILE A 342 5.13 -12.47 -11.64
N ARG A 343 3.84 -12.29 -11.32
CA ARG A 343 3.41 -11.22 -10.40
C ARG A 343 3.94 -11.41 -9.00
N ALA A 344 3.99 -12.64 -8.49
CA ALA A 344 4.52 -12.92 -7.16
C ALA A 344 6.00 -12.59 -7.10
N GLU A 345 6.77 -12.95 -8.10
CA GLU A 345 8.20 -12.65 -8.22
C GLU A 345 8.43 -11.14 -8.27
N LEU A 346 7.85 -10.44 -9.24
CA LEU A 346 8.05 -9.00 -9.43
C LEU A 346 7.54 -8.14 -8.26
N ASN A 347 6.52 -8.60 -7.55
CA ASN A 347 5.95 -7.89 -6.39
C ASN A 347 6.50 -8.38 -5.05
N GLY A 348 7.28 -9.46 -5.01
CA GLY A 348 7.78 -10.08 -3.79
C GLY A 348 6.63 -10.64 -2.92
N HIS A 349 5.61 -11.27 -3.52
CA HIS A 349 4.52 -11.85 -2.76
C HIS A 349 4.92 -13.23 -2.23
N SER A 350 4.69 -13.48 -0.94
CA SER A 350 4.85 -14.80 -0.32
C SER A 350 3.73 -15.78 -0.70
N SER A 351 2.65 -15.31 -1.33
CA SER A 351 1.49 -16.11 -1.74
C SER A 351 0.95 -15.64 -3.07
N LEU A 352 0.69 -16.58 -3.98
CA LEU A 352 0.05 -16.31 -5.28
C LEU A 352 -1.32 -15.65 -5.15
N LYS A 353 -2.06 -15.96 -4.08
CA LYS A 353 -3.35 -15.35 -3.76
C LYS A 353 -3.29 -13.82 -3.66
N SER A 354 -2.15 -13.27 -3.26
CA SER A 354 -1.95 -11.83 -3.22
C SER A 354 -1.94 -11.19 -4.62
N GLY A 355 -1.58 -11.94 -5.66
CA GLY A 355 -1.61 -11.53 -7.06
C GLY A 355 -3.02 -11.47 -7.66
N GLU A 356 -3.98 -12.27 -7.15
CA GLU A 356 -5.35 -12.32 -7.67
C GLU A 356 -6.09 -10.99 -7.63
N ILE A 357 -5.76 -10.13 -6.67
CA ILE A 357 -6.38 -8.79 -6.54
C ILE A 357 -6.09 -7.97 -7.78
N TYR A 358 -4.87 -8.06 -8.30
CA TYR A 358 -4.45 -7.33 -9.50
C TYR A 358 -5.12 -7.91 -10.75
N LEU A 359 -5.22 -9.24 -10.88
CA LEU A 359 -5.94 -9.87 -11.99
C LEU A 359 -7.42 -9.45 -12.04
N LYS A 360 -8.09 -9.41 -10.89
CA LYS A 360 -9.49 -8.94 -10.80
C LYS A 360 -9.64 -7.48 -11.21
N ARG A 361 -8.66 -6.63 -10.86
CA ARG A 361 -8.63 -5.23 -11.24
C ARG A 361 -8.43 -5.08 -12.76
N THR A 362 -7.44 -5.80 -13.32
CA THR A 362 -7.18 -5.80 -14.76
C THR A 362 -8.38 -6.26 -15.57
N ALA A 363 -9.03 -7.35 -15.17
CA ALA A 363 -10.25 -7.82 -15.83
C ALA A 363 -11.37 -6.75 -15.85
N ARG A 364 -11.50 -5.96 -14.77
CA ARG A 364 -12.44 -4.83 -14.72
C ARG A 364 -12.05 -3.70 -15.67
N LYS A 365 -10.76 -3.33 -15.71
CA LYS A 365 -10.23 -2.30 -16.63
C LYS A 365 -10.45 -2.71 -18.09
N GLN A 366 -10.19 -3.98 -18.42
CA GLN A 366 -10.43 -4.54 -19.76
C GLN A 366 -11.92 -4.54 -20.13
N ALA A 367 -12.80 -5.00 -19.22
CA ALA A 367 -14.24 -4.99 -19.44
C ALA A 367 -14.77 -3.57 -19.70
N GLN A 368 -14.26 -2.57 -19.01
CA GLN A 368 -14.62 -1.17 -19.21
C GLN A 368 -14.12 -0.64 -20.56
N ARG A 369 -12.86 -0.93 -20.95
CA ARG A 369 -12.32 -0.58 -22.28
C ARG A 369 -13.18 -1.18 -23.41
N ILE A 370 -13.59 -2.45 -23.27
CA ILE A 370 -14.47 -3.12 -24.23
C ILE A 370 -15.82 -2.39 -24.30
N ARG A 371 -16.43 -2.09 -23.17
CA ARG A 371 -17.71 -1.38 -23.09
C ARG A 371 -17.64 0.00 -23.75
N GLN A 372 -16.59 0.76 -23.51
CA GLN A 372 -16.39 2.08 -24.15
C GLN A 372 -16.29 1.94 -25.68
N ARG A 373 -15.54 0.96 -26.19
CA ARG A 373 -15.46 0.68 -27.63
C ARG A 373 -16.81 0.28 -28.22
N MET A 374 -17.60 -0.51 -27.51
CA MET A 374 -18.96 -0.86 -27.92
C MET A 374 -19.86 0.38 -27.99
N GLN A 375 -19.80 1.25 -26.99
CA GLN A 375 -20.57 2.51 -26.97
C GLN A 375 -20.16 3.45 -28.10
N SER A 376 -18.86 3.60 -28.39
CA SER A 376 -18.38 4.41 -29.52
C SER A 376 -18.92 3.88 -30.86
N ARG A 377 -18.90 2.55 -31.06
CA ARG A 377 -19.45 1.91 -32.26
C ARG A 377 -20.99 2.12 -32.43
N MET A 378 -21.70 2.09 -31.28
CA MET A 378 -23.14 2.36 -31.28
C MET A 378 -23.45 3.82 -31.67
N LYS A 379 -22.69 4.79 -31.15
CA LYS A 379 -22.82 6.22 -31.52
C LYS A 379 -22.58 6.45 -33.01
N HIS A 380 -21.53 5.87 -33.59
CA HIS A 380 -21.26 5.97 -35.02
C HIS A 380 -22.35 5.34 -35.92
N LYS A 381 -23.10 4.34 -35.45
CA LYS A 381 -24.23 3.76 -36.17
C LYS A 381 -25.45 4.70 -36.14
N THR A 382 -25.72 5.33 -35.01
CA THR A 382 -26.86 6.27 -34.89
C THR A 382 -26.64 7.58 -35.66
N ASP A 383 -25.39 8.06 -35.75
CA ASP A 383 -25.05 9.27 -36.51
C ASP A 383 -25.01 9.02 -38.03
N GLY A 384 -24.80 7.75 -38.47
CA GLY A 384 -24.84 7.38 -39.91
C GLY A 384 -26.22 7.24 -40.50
N ASP A 385 -27.24 6.96 -39.71
CA ASP A 385 -28.62 6.78 -40.18
C ASP A 385 -29.43 8.08 -40.29
N TYR A 386 -28.86 9.24 -39.83
CA TYR A 386 -29.52 10.55 -39.90
C TYR A 386 -29.09 11.40 -41.10
N HIS A 387 -28.17 10.95 -41.97
CA HIS A 387 -27.73 11.65 -43.16
C HIS A 387 -28.18 10.99 -44.47
N GLY A 388 -29.19 10.11 -44.43
CA GLY A 388 -29.72 9.42 -45.59
C GLY A 388 -31.24 9.53 -45.70
N SER A 389 -31.78 10.77 -45.74
CA SER A 389 -33.16 11.00 -46.18
C SER A 389 -33.27 12.39 -46.77
#